data_6e9e1cdbbbe2492e353698d22ffa3015
#
_entry.id   6e9e1cdbbbe2492e353698d22ffa3015
#
_cell.length_a   1.000
_cell.length_b   1.000
_cell.length_c   1.000
_cell.angle_alpha   90.00
_cell.angle_beta   90.00
_cell.angle_gamma   90.00
#
_symmetry.space_group_name_H-M   'P 1'
#
loop_
_entity.id
_entity.type
_entity.pdbx_description
1 polymer ?
#
loop_
_entity_poly.entity_id
_entity_poly.type
_entity_poly.pdbx_seq_one_letter_code
_entity_poly.pdbx_strand_id
1 'polypeptide(L)'
;MKFYRTFMVSYQAPTEHKGARVRIKDLSEGTRIFIPLNYELNTITEMAKAHLKSIGIPIVAEALTHKSGWDSYLLLSSEYVNLLEK
;
A
#
# COMPACT_ATOMS: atom_id res chain seq x y z
N MET A 1 -9.08 -5.27 -21.56
CA MET A 1 -8.65 -5.67 -20.21
C MET A 1 -8.37 -4.42 -19.37
N LYS A 2 -8.78 -4.44 -18.13
CA LYS A 2 -8.55 -3.32 -17.22
C LYS A 2 -7.39 -3.62 -16.29
N PHE A 3 -6.53 -2.65 -16.08
CA PHE A 3 -5.42 -2.76 -15.13
C PHE A 3 -5.73 -1.91 -13.91
N TYR A 4 -5.77 -2.53 -12.75
CA TYR A 4 -6.06 -1.85 -11.51
C TYR A 4 -4.84 -1.07 -11.03
N ARG A 5 -5.07 0.15 -10.55
CA ARG A 5 -4.03 0.88 -9.86
C ARG A 5 -3.66 0.11 -8.60
N THR A 6 -2.39 -0.15 -8.40
CA THR A 6 -1.93 -1.09 -7.38
C THR A 6 -0.93 -0.45 -6.45
N PHE A 7 -1.10 -0.70 -5.17
CA PHE A 7 -0.20 -0.22 -4.12
C PHE A 7 0.44 -1.40 -3.43
N MET A 8 1.75 -1.33 -3.21
CA MET A 8 2.46 -2.32 -2.43
C MET A 8 2.65 -1.80 -1.01
N VAL A 9 2.25 -2.59 -0.03
CA VAL A 9 2.35 -2.24 1.39
C VAL A 9 3.43 -3.09 2.02
N SER A 10 4.33 -2.46 2.73
CA SER A 10 5.39 -3.18 3.45
C SER A 10 5.69 -2.52 4.79
N TYR A 11 6.26 -3.30 5.69
CA TYR A 11 6.71 -2.81 6.98
C TYR A 11 8.11 -2.22 6.85
N GLN A 12 8.31 -1.04 7.41
CA GLN A 12 9.61 -0.40 7.44
C GLN A 12 10.12 -0.39 8.88
N ALA A 13 11.19 -1.11 9.12
CA ALA A 13 11.78 -1.21 10.45
C ALA A 13 12.24 0.14 10.97
N PRO A 14 12.26 0.35 12.29
CA PRO A 14 12.75 1.60 12.86
C PRO A 14 14.25 1.79 12.59
N THR A 15 14.63 3.04 12.44
CA THR A 15 16.03 3.44 12.31
C THR A 15 16.44 4.26 13.54
N GLU A 16 17.69 4.72 13.58
CA GLU A 16 18.17 5.56 14.68
C GLU A 16 17.36 6.83 14.87
N HIS A 17 16.79 7.36 13.79
CA HIS A 17 16.12 8.65 13.81
C HIS A 17 14.63 8.58 13.61
N LYS A 18 14.11 7.42 13.21
CA LYS A 18 12.69 7.28 12.90
C LYS A 18 12.16 5.96 13.44
N GLY A 19 10.94 6.00 13.98
CA GLY A 19 10.27 4.80 14.42
C GLY A 19 9.81 3.92 13.26
N ALA A 20 9.23 2.78 13.60
CA ALA A 20 8.66 1.88 12.60
C ALA A 20 7.55 2.57 11.83
N ARG A 21 7.45 2.25 10.56
CA ARG A 21 6.50 2.89 9.65
C ARG A 21 5.92 1.87 8.69
N VAL A 22 4.83 2.24 8.04
CA VAL A 22 4.27 1.50 6.92
C VAL A 22 4.66 2.21 5.64
N ARG A 23 5.22 1.48 4.70
CA ARG A 23 5.55 2.01 3.39
C ARG A 23 4.45 1.62 2.41
N ILE A 24 3.93 2.61 1.70
CA ILE A 24 2.93 2.40 0.66
C ILE A 24 3.55 2.90 -0.64
N LYS A 25 3.77 1.98 -1.58
CA LYS A 25 4.34 2.32 -2.88
C LYS A 25 3.26 2.22 -3.94
N ASP A 26 3.06 3.30 -4.69
CA ASP A 26 2.18 3.29 -5.85
C ASP A 26 2.94 2.69 -7.02
N LEU A 27 2.62 1.46 -7.36
CA LEU A 27 3.31 0.75 -8.44
C LEU A 27 3.00 1.34 -9.81
N SER A 28 1.87 2.01 -9.94
CA SER A 28 1.48 2.60 -11.22
C SER A 28 2.28 3.86 -11.53
N GLU A 29 2.61 4.65 -10.51
CA GLU A 29 3.33 5.91 -10.68
C GLU A 29 4.76 5.90 -10.16
N GLY A 30 5.11 4.87 -9.40
CA GLY A 30 6.45 4.75 -8.84
C GLY A 30 6.72 5.60 -7.61
N THR A 31 5.72 6.29 -7.09
CA THR A 31 5.86 7.08 -5.87
C THR A 31 5.65 6.23 -4.63
N ARG A 32 6.19 6.69 -3.51
CA ARG A 32 6.02 6.00 -2.24
C ARG A 32 5.83 7.00 -1.12
N ILE A 33 5.07 6.57 -0.12
CA ILE A 33 4.87 7.35 1.10
C ILE A 33 5.09 6.46 2.31
N PHE A 34 5.40 7.09 3.44
CA PHE A 34 5.56 6.41 4.70
C PHE A 34 4.55 6.97 5.68
N ILE A 35 3.85 6.09 6.38
CA ILE A 35 2.92 6.50 7.42
C ILE A 35 3.34 5.86 8.75
N PRO A 36 3.07 6.53 9.89
CA PRO A 36 3.38 5.93 11.18
C PRO A 36 2.48 4.73 11.46
N LEU A 37 2.97 3.82 12.30
CA LEU A 37 2.14 2.71 12.74
C LEU A 37 0.97 3.23 13.56
N ASN A 38 -0.18 2.63 13.34
CA ASN A 38 -1.37 2.89 14.15
C ASN A 38 -1.68 1.64 14.94
N TYR A 39 -1.38 1.68 16.24
CA TYR A 39 -1.55 0.54 17.12
C TYR A 39 -2.99 0.18 17.42
N GLU A 40 -3.94 1.00 16.97
CA GLU A 40 -5.35 0.67 17.06
C GLU A 40 -5.80 -0.32 15.98
N LEU A 41 -4.99 -0.48 14.94
CA LEU A 41 -5.26 -1.41 13.85
C LEU A 41 -4.34 -2.60 13.94
N ASN A 42 -4.83 -3.76 13.50
CA ASN A 42 -4.13 -5.03 13.72
C ASN A 42 -3.05 -5.35 12.70
N THR A 43 -3.17 -4.84 11.49
CA THR A 43 -2.24 -5.17 10.41
C THR A 43 -1.80 -3.94 9.66
N ILE A 44 -0.64 -4.05 9.00
CA ILE A 44 -0.16 -2.95 8.17
C ILE A 44 -1.07 -2.71 6.95
N THR A 45 -1.73 -3.76 6.45
CA THR A 45 -2.70 -3.60 5.37
C THR A 45 -3.89 -2.78 5.81
N GLU A 46 -4.39 -2.98 7.02
CA GLU A 46 -5.48 -2.17 7.54
C GLU A 46 -5.05 -0.70 7.70
N MET A 47 -3.85 -0.48 8.17
CA MET A 47 -3.29 0.87 8.30
C MET A 47 -3.21 1.55 6.93
N ALA A 48 -2.69 0.84 5.93
CA ALA A 48 -2.58 1.37 4.58
C ALA A 48 -3.94 1.64 3.95
N LYS A 49 -4.90 0.73 4.12
CA LYS A 49 -6.26 0.91 3.60
C LYS A 49 -6.94 2.12 4.22
N ALA A 50 -6.78 2.30 5.52
CA ALA A 50 -7.37 3.45 6.21
C ALA A 50 -6.77 4.75 5.68
N HIS A 51 -5.46 4.79 5.50
CA HIS A 51 -4.79 5.97 4.96
C HIS A 51 -5.25 6.28 3.53
N LEU A 52 -5.27 5.28 2.66
CA LEU A 52 -5.67 5.46 1.26
C LEU A 52 -7.14 5.89 1.18
N LYS A 53 -8.00 5.33 2.01
CA LYS A 53 -9.38 5.76 2.08
C LYS A 53 -9.50 7.23 2.48
N SER A 54 -8.68 7.67 3.41
CA SER A 54 -8.70 9.05 3.89
C SER A 54 -8.32 10.06 2.82
N ILE A 55 -7.54 9.64 1.82
CA ILE A 55 -7.16 10.51 0.71
C ILE A 55 -7.97 10.24 -0.55
N GLY A 56 -9.05 9.49 -0.43
CA GLY A 56 -10.01 9.31 -1.51
C GLY A 56 -9.72 8.16 -2.48
N ILE A 57 -8.88 7.21 -2.08
CA ILE A 57 -8.55 6.06 -2.92
C ILE A 57 -9.23 4.81 -2.35
N PRO A 58 -10.33 4.35 -2.96
CA PRO A 58 -11.02 3.15 -2.48
C PRO A 58 -10.28 1.89 -2.89
N ILE A 59 -10.16 0.94 -1.97
CA ILE A 59 -9.52 -0.35 -2.22
C ILE A 59 -10.60 -1.41 -2.39
N VAL A 60 -10.52 -2.18 -3.45
CA VAL A 60 -11.54 -3.18 -3.80
C VAL A 60 -11.03 -4.61 -3.69
N ALA A 61 -9.72 -4.83 -3.63
CA ALA A 61 -9.16 -6.17 -3.52
C ALA A 61 -7.78 -6.12 -2.89
N GLU A 62 -7.35 -7.26 -2.35
CA GLU A 62 -6.04 -7.42 -1.73
C GLU A 62 -5.40 -8.69 -2.26
N ALA A 63 -4.06 -8.71 -2.35
CA ALA A 63 -3.32 -9.88 -2.75
C ALA A 63 -2.03 -9.99 -1.97
N LEU A 64 -1.59 -11.22 -1.72
CA LEU A 64 -0.27 -11.49 -1.16
C LEU A 64 0.71 -11.65 -2.30
N THR A 65 1.84 -10.97 -2.21
CA THR A 65 2.87 -11.07 -3.24
C THR A 65 3.98 -12.04 -2.88
N HIS A 66 4.08 -12.40 -1.61
CA HIS A 66 5.20 -13.21 -1.14
C HIS A 66 4.82 -14.10 0.02
N LYS A 67 5.46 -15.25 0.12
CA LYS A 67 5.16 -16.22 1.17
C LYS A 67 5.67 -15.84 2.54
N SER A 68 6.64 -14.98 2.64
CA SER A 68 7.31 -14.70 3.92
C SER A 68 6.63 -13.66 4.79
N GLY A 69 5.51 -13.18 4.41
CA GLY A 69 4.59 -12.50 5.32
C GLY A 69 4.94 -11.13 5.91
N TRP A 70 6.13 -10.68 5.79
CA TRP A 70 6.50 -9.39 6.38
C TRP A 70 6.24 -8.21 5.46
N ASP A 71 6.24 -8.49 4.20
CA ASP A 71 6.22 -7.45 3.23
C ASP A 71 5.34 -7.84 2.10
N SER A 72 4.70 -6.94 1.53
CA SER A 72 4.21 -7.13 0.21
C SER A 72 2.81 -7.67 0.15
N TYR A 73 1.94 -6.92 0.73
CA TYR A 73 0.54 -7.00 0.38
C TYR A 73 0.30 -6.03 -0.77
N LEU A 74 -0.48 -6.47 -1.74
CA LEU A 74 -0.94 -5.58 -2.79
C LEU A 74 -2.37 -5.15 -2.49
N LEU A 75 -2.60 -3.85 -2.59
CA LEU A 75 -3.93 -3.29 -2.48
C LEU A 75 -4.33 -2.76 -3.86
N LEU A 76 -5.46 -3.24 -4.36
CA LEU A 76 -5.94 -2.88 -5.68
C LEU A 76 -7.07 -1.86 -5.54
N SER A 77 -6.90 -0.73 -6.22
CA SER A 77 -7.89 0.33 -6.22
C SER A 77 -8.93 0.10 -7.31
N SER A 78 -10.12 0.68 -7.13
CA SER A 78 -11.13 0.72 -8.19
C SER A 78 -10.74 1.64 -9.34
N GLU A 79 -9.70 2.46 -9.18
CA GLU A 79 -9.17 3.24 -10.28
C GLU A 79 -8.41 2.34 -11.24
N TYR A 80 -8.52 2.63 -12.52
CA TYR A 80 -7.87 1.84 -13.55
C TYR A 80 -6.70 2.58 -14.17
N VAL A 81 -5.68 1.82 -14.55
CA VAL A 81 -4.53 2.36 -15.25
C VAL A 81 -4.60 1.88 -16.70
N ASN A 82 -4.50 2.80 -17.63
CA ASN A 82 -4.45 2.47 -19.05
C ASN A 82 -2.99 2.53 -19.52
N LEU A 83 -2.37 1.36 -19.62
CA LEU A 83 -0.97 1.25 -20.01
C LEU A 83 -0.72 1.50 -21.49
N LEU A 84 -1.78 1.55 -22.28
CA LEU A 84 -1.67 1.71 -23.74
C LEU A 84 -1.70 3.17 -24.21
N GLU A 85 -1.97 4.09 -23.32
CA GLU A 85 -2.07 5.52 -23.63
C GLU A 85 -0.80 6.30 -23.36
N LYS A 86 0.30 5.69 -23.55
CA LYS A 86 1.57 6.41 -23.39
C LYS A 86 2.05 7.00 -24.70
#